data_2fbd7f567ad5f3c700152efa82fbcd01
#
_entry.id   2fbd7f567ad5f3c700152efa82fbcd01
#
_cell.length_a   1.000
_cell.length_b   1.000
_cell.length_c   1.000
_cell.angle_alpha   90.00
_cell.angle_beta   90.00
_cell.angle_gamma   90.00
#
_symmetry.space_group_name_H-M   'P 1'
#
loop_
_entity.id
_entity.type
_entity.pdbx_description
1 polymer ?
#
loop_
_entity_poly.entity_id
_entity_poly.type
_entity_poly.pdbx_seq_one_letter_code
_entity_poly.pdbx_strand_id
1 'polypeptide(L)'
;MNTFKNNNNTMKARDLKLTNDVLFKFVFGREERKNLTISFLNDLLHAELNHEIEDLKFEPTEQIGLFKNDKQSQLDIVCTLKSGEIVDIEIQLADEGNYKKRSLYYWACLYSSSLKAASNYKALVPCICINILNFTLFEKKAHPFTTIILDDPETHERFLKDLSMIYIELPKFKKKPKAEMSKIERWIALLNDKVSYEEKEEYAMNDQAMTDVLKAYDQFFSDPAVRHMYLRREMARMDYEVAMENREAIGEERGLKLGIKKTLEQCALACIKEGIPKEKVFKMFKMSDQEISDFLNKYKDL
;
A
#
# COMPACT_ATOMS: atom_id res chain seq x y z
N MET A 1 41.51 -11.74 8.44
CA MET A 1 41.57 -11.36 7.02
C MET A 1 40.21 -11.71 6.40
N ASN A 2 39.27 -10.78 6.45
CA ASN A 2 37.94 -10.95 5.84
C ASN A 2 37.99 -10.39 4.42
N THR A 3 37.95 -11.28 3.45
CA THR A 3 37.84 -10.96 2.03
C THR A 3 36.38 -10.50 1.76
N PHE A 4 36.18 -9.18 1.70
CA PHE A 4 35.00 -8.62 1.05
C PHE A 4 35.04 -8.98 -0.44
N LYS A 5 34.22 -9.93 -0.86
CA LYS A 5 33.93 -10.12 -2.28
C LYS A 5 33.15 -8.91 -2.76
N ASN A 6 33.79 -8.04 -3.54
CA ASN A 6 33.16 -7.02 -4.36
C ASN A 6 32.29 -7.73 -5.41
N ASN A 7 31.00 -7.87 -5.12
CA ASN A 7 30.01 -8.09 -6.15
C ASN A 7 29.80 -6.74 -6.85
N ASN A 8 30.51 -6.51 -7.95
CA ASN A 8 30.23 -5.45 -8.92
C ASN A 8 28.92 -5.78 -9.66
N ASN A 9 27.80 -5.81 -8.97
CA ASN A 9 26.48 -5.81 -9.60
C ASN A 9 26.09 -4.35 -9.80
N THR A 10 26.58 -3.74 -10.90
CA THR A 10 26.15 -2.40 -11.29
C THR A 10 24.68 -2.49 -11.67
N MET A 11 23.80 -1.81 -10.91
CA MET A 11 22.38 -1.65 -11.19
C MET A 11 22.16 -1.22 -12.63
N LYS A 12 21.18 -1.81 -13.29
CA LYS A 12 20.76 -1.51 -14.67
C LYS A 12 19.36 -0.93 -14.68
N ALA A 13 18.95 -0.29 -15.76
CA ALA A 13 17.59 0.23 -15.93
C ALA A 13 16.52 -0.85 -15.68
N ARG A 14 16.75 -2.08 -16.15
CA ARG A 14 15.83 -3.22 -15.94
C ARG A 14 15.68 -3.69 -14.50
N ASP A 15 16.56 -3.25 -13.58
CA ASP A 15 16.48 -3.59 -12.16
C ASP A 15 15.59 -2.60 -11.38
N LEU A 16 15.12 -1.54 -12.06
CA LEU A 16 14.23 -0.54 -11.47
C LEU A 16 12.85 -1.13 -11.18
N LYS A 17 12.28 -0.67 -10.07
CA LYS A 17 10.95 -1.08 -9.59
C LYS A 17 9.95 0.04 -9.81
N LEU A 18 8.90 -0.22 -10.57
CA LEU A 18 7.85 0.78 -10.85
C LEU A 18 7.01 1.11 -9.60
N THR A 19 7.08 0.27 -8.56
CA THR A 19 6.48 0.54 -7.26
C THR A 19 7.25 1.60 -6.44
N ASN A 20 8.45 2.02 -6.88
CA ASN A 20 9.13 3.16 -6.30
C ASN A 20 8.45 4.46 -6.73
N ASP A 21 8.02 5.28 -5.79
CA ASP A 21 7.25 6.50 -6.02
C ASP A 21 7.97 7.52 -6.92
N VAL A 22 9.31 7.58 -6.87
CA VAL A 22 10.10 8.47 -7.73
C VAL A 22 10.03 8.03 -9.19
N LEU A 23 10.18 6.72 -9.46
CA LEU A 23 10.05 6.19 -10.82
C LEU A 23 8.58 6.26 -11.28
N PHE A 24 7.64 5.93 -10.41
CA PHE A 24 6.21 5.98 -10.72
C PHE A 24 5.78 7.39 -11.15
N LYS A 25 6.13 8.41 -10.37
CA LYS A 25 5.88 9.82 -10.71
C LYS A 25 6.62 10.27 -11.98
N PHE A 26 7.82 9.75 -12.21
CA PHE A 26 8.56 10.02 -13.43
C PHE A 26 7.84 9.47 -14.66
N VAL A 27 7.25 8.27 -14.58
CA VAL A 27 6.56 7.61 -15.69
C VAL A 27 5.16 8.18 -15.89
N PHE A 28 4.37 8.30 -14.82
CA PHE A 28 2.93 8.61 -14.89
C PHE A 28 2.55 10.02 -14.43
N GLY A 29 3.44 10.79 -13.81
CA GLY A 29 3.12 12.10 -13.23
C GLY A 29 3.71 13.29 -13.99
N ARG A 30 4.16 13.13 -15.23
CA ARG A 30 4.80 14.22 -16.00
C ARG A 30 4.04 14.57 -17.25
N GLU A 31 3.97 15.87 -17.55
CA GLU A 31 3.27 16.41 -18.72
C GLU A 31 3.80 15.82 -20.04
N GLU A 32 5.12 15.59 -20.16
CA GLU A 32 5.75 15.04 -21.36
C GLU A 32 5.36 13.58 -21.62
N ARG A 33 4.79 12.90 -20.62
CA ARG A 33 4.34 11.50 -20.69
C ARG A 33 2.87 11.33 -20.31
N LYS A 34 2.10 12.40 -20.35
CA LYS A 34 0.68 12.41 -20.04
C LYS A 34 -0.12 11.34 -20.79
N ASN A 35 0.28 11.05 -22.04
CA ASN A 35 -0.32 9.99 -22.85
C ASN A 35 -0.24 8.59 -22.19
N LEU A 36 0.81 8.31 -21.41
CA LEU A 36 0.94 7.03 -20.70
C LEU A 36 -0.10 6.92 -19.58
N THR A 37 -0.32 8.01 -18.85
CA THR A 37 -1.33 8.09 -17.79
C THR A 37 -2.73 7.99 -18.38
N ILE A 38 -3.00 8.68 -19.48
CA ILE A 38 -4.29 8.60 -20.20
C ILE A 38 -4.54 7.14 -20.63
N SER A 39 -3.57 6.47 -21.24
CA SER A 39 -3.73 5.07 -21.67
C SER A 39 -3.99 4.14 -20.49
N PHE A 40 -3.22 4.28 -19.41
CA PHE A 40 -3.42 3.51 -18.18
C PHE A 40 -4.80 3.71 -17.59
N LEU A 41 -5.22 4.97 -17.45
CA LEU A 41 -6.53 5.31 -16.89
C LEU A 41 -7.69 4.86 -17.78
N ASN A 42 -7.59 4.97 -19.10
CA ASN A 42 -8.61 4.47 -20.02
C ASN A 42 -8.83 2.97 -19.89
N ASP A 43 -7.73 2.19 -19.79
CA ASP A 43 -7.83 0.75 -19.61
C ASP A 43 -8.38 0.37 -18.22
N LEU A 44 -8.05 1.16 -17.19
CA LEU A 44 -8.44 0.88 -15.81
C LEU A 44 -9.87 1.33 -15.49
N LEU A 45 -10.27 2.50 -15.99
CA LEU A 45 -11.53 3.17 -15.67
C LEU A 45 -12.65 2.92 -16.68
N HIS A 46 -12.43 2.08 -17.69
CA HIS A 46 -13.41 1.79 -18.73
C HIS A 46 -14.80 1.40 -18.19
N ALA A 47 -14.83 0.64 -17.06
CA ALA A 47 -16.09 0.24 -16.44
C ALA A 47 -16.72 1.32 -15.53
N GLU A 48 -15.96 2.32 -15.11
CA GLU A 48 -16.39 3.39 -14.20
C GLU A 48 -16.85 4.63 -14.96
N LEU A 49 -16.16 4.96 -16.05
CA LEU A 49 -16.46 6.11 -16.90
C LEU A 49 -17.27 5.69 -18.11
N ASN A 50 -18.27 6.48 -18.47
CA ASN A 50 -19.08 6.26 -19.66
C ASN A 50 -18.49 6.90 -20.94
N HIS A 51 -17.24 7.36 -20.86
CA HIS A 51 -16.53 8.05 -21.93
C HIS A 51 -15.04 7.73 -21.88
N GLU A 52 -14.36 7.94 -22.98
CA GLU A 52 -12.91 7.85 -23.08
C GLU A 52 -12.26 9.13 -22.53
N ILE A 53 -11.15 8.97 -21.83
CA ILE A 53 -10.32 10.08 -21.34
C ILE A 53 -9.49 10.59 -22.51
N GLU A 54 -9.85 11.79 -23.01
CA GLU A 54 -9.14 12.44 -24.12
C GLU A 54 -7.93 13.23 -23.65
N ASP A 55 -8.04 13.87 -22.48
CA ASP A 55 -7.00 14.72 -21.90
C ASP A 55 -7.14 14.81 -20.38
N LEU A 56 -6.06 15.16 -19.70
CA LEU A 56 -6.01 15.42 -18.27
C LEU A 56 -4.99 16.53 -17.96
N LYS A 57 -5.12 17.11 -16.78
CA LYS A 57 -4.20 18.08 -16.24
C LYS A 57 -3.68 17.59 -14.89
N PHE A 58 -2.37 17.50 -14.70
CA PHE A 58 -1.80 17.19 -13.39
C PHE A 58 -1.98 18.37 -12.42
N GLU A 59 -2.40 18.07 -11.20
CA GLU A 59 -2.58 19.06 -10.15
C GLU A 59 -1.39 19.01 -9.19
N PRO A 60 -0.93 20.18 -8.68
CA PRO A 60 0.12 20.22 -7.68
C PRO A 60 -0.34 19.56 -6.37
N THR A 61 0.26 18.45 -5.99
CA THR A 61 -0.10 17.69 -4.79
C THR A 61 0.14 18.46 -3.48
N GLU A 62 1.04 19.45 -3.49
CA GLU A 62 1.34 20.34 -2.38
C GLU A 62 0.24 21.38 -2.08
N GLN A 63 -0.62 21.67 -3.07
CA GLN A 63 -1.66 22.71 -2.96
C GLN A 63 -3.02 22.17 -2.47
N ILE A 64 -3.15 20.87 -2.30
CA ILE A 64 -4.35 20.29 -1.69
C ILE A 64 -4.25 20.60 -0.19
N GLY A 65 -4.76 21.80 0.18
CA GLY A 65 -4.50 22.54 1.42
C GLY A 65 -4.90 21.87 2.74
N LEU A 66 -5.22 20.59 2.71
CA LEU A 66 -5.63 19.76 3.85
C LEU A 66 -4.44 19.09 4.55
N PHE A 67 -3.29 19.05 3.90
CA PHE A 67 -2.11 18.35 4.44
C PHE A 67 -1.01 19.28 4.98
N LYS A 68 -1.29 20.58 5.14
CA LYS A 68 -0.29 21.58 5.57
C LYS A 68 0.42 21.26 6.89
N ASN A 69 -0.18 20.45 7.75
CA ASN A 69 0.36 20.08 9.05
C ASN A 69 0.75 18.61 9.19
N ASP A 70 0.48 17.77 8.20
CA ASP A 70 0.82 16.35 8.23
C ASP A 70 2.04 16.09 7.35
N LYS A 71 3.20 15.91 7.97
CA LYS A 71 4.49 15.70 7.28
C LYS A 71 4.56 14.38 6.49
N GLN A 72 3.53 13.54 6.54
CA GLN A 72 3.54 12.19 5.94
C GLN A 72 2.54 11.99 4.78
N SER A 73 1.69 12.96 4.49
CA SER A 73 0.57 12.78 3.56
C SER A 73 0.70 13.64 2.30
N GLN A 74 1.67 13.35 1.47
CA GLN A 74 1.74 13.90 0.11
C GLN A 74 1.16 12.85 -0.84
N LEU A 75 0.09 13.21 -1.59
CA LEU A 75 -0.48 12.36 -2.64
C LEU A 75 0.54 12.12 -3.75
N ASP A 76 0.46 10.95 -4.40
CA ASP A 76 1.44 10.62 -5.43
C ASP A 76 1.16 11.31 -6.75
N ILE A 77 0.02 11.08 -7.35
CA ILE A 77 -0.36 11.73 -8.61
C ILE A 77 -1.83 12.11 -8.53
N VAL A 78 -2.13 13.39 -8.66
CA VAL A 78 -3.50 13.91 -8.78
C VAL A 78 -3.67 14.56 -10.14
N CYS A 79 -4.76 14.24 -10.82
CA CYS A 79 -5.10 14.89 -12.08
C CYS A 79 -6.59 15.18 -12.18
N THR A 80 -6.93 16.23 -12.93
CA THR A 80 -8.30 16.56 -13.34
C THR A 80 -8.48 16.16 -14.78
N LEU A 81 -9.48 15.32 -15.07
CA LEU A 81 -9.82 14.93 -16.42
C LEU A 81 -10.48 16.10 -17.18
N LYS A 82 -10.38 16.12 -18.50
CA LYS A 82 -11.04 17.13 -19.34
C LYS A 82 -12.57 17.17 -19.10
N SER A 83 -13.17 16.05 -18.76
CA SER A 83 -14.57 15.88 -18.40
C SER A 83 -14.96 16.42 -17.03
N GLY A 84 -13.97 16.67 -16.15
CA GLY A 84 -14.13 17.33 -14.86
C GLY A 84 -13.87 16.46 -13.63
N GLU A 85 -13.82 15.14 -13.75
CA GLU A 85 -13.51 14.23 -12.62
C GLU A 85 -12.09 14.44 -12.11
N ILE A 86 -11.90 14.24 -10.82
CA ILE A 86 -10.58 14.23 -10.18
C ILE A 86 -10.16 12.78 -9.99
N VAL A 87 -8.96 12.45 -10.42
CA VAL A 87 -8.35 11.13 -10.23
C VAL A 87 -7.10 11.27 -9.38
N ASP A 88 -7.03 10.47 -8.31
CA ASP A 88 -5.87 10.30 -7.45
C ASP A 88 -5.29 8.90 -7.66
N ILE A 89 -3.98 8.80 -7.86
CA ILE A 89 -3.28 7.53 -8.05
C ILE A 89 -2.21 7.42 -6.96
N GLU A 90 -2.40 6.48 -6.05
CA GLU A 90 -1.53 6.20 -4.91
C GLU A 90 -0.80 4.87 -5.09
N ILE A 91 0.48 4.83 -4.74
CA ILE A 91 1.26 3.59 -4.67
C ILE A 91 1.73 3.34 -3.25
N GLN A 92 1.42 2.16 -2.70
CA GLN A 92 1.68 1.84 -1.30
C GLN A 92 2.41 0.51 -1.17
N LEU A 93 3.54 0.53 -0.47
CA LEU A 93 4.42 -0.64 -0.36
C LEU A 93 4.13 -1.51 0.86
N ALA A 94 3.60 -0.94 1.95
CA ALA A 94 3.31 -1.63 3.19
C ALA A 94 1.97 -1.19 3.79
N ASP A 95 1.26 -2.12 4.45
CA ASP A 95 0.08 -1.82 5.25
C ASP A 95 0.49 -1.56 6.71
N GLU A 96 0.20 -0.35 7.20
CA GLU A 96 0.36 0.02 8.60
C GLU A 96 -0.87 -0.35 9.45
N GLY A 97 -1.77 -1.19 8.95
CA GLY A 97 -2.99 -1.65 9.63
C GLY A 97 -4.16 -0.65 9.60
N ASN A 98 -4.02 0.46 8.89
CA ASN A 98 -5.03 1.52 8.85
C ASN A 98 -5.39 1.99 7.42
N TYR A 99 -4.87 1.32 6.39
CA TYR A 99 -4.93 1.83 5.01
C TYR A 99 -6.36 2.05 4.49
N LYS A 100 -7.32 1.19 4.86
CA LYS A 100 -8.74 1.37 4.48
C LYS A 100 -9.31 2.72 4.96
N LYS A 101 -8.96 3.13 6.19
CA LYS A 101 -9.40 4.43 6.73
C LYS A 101 -8.64 5.57 6.08
N ARG A 102 -7.34 5.40 5.84
CA ARG A 102 -6.48 6.42 5.24
C ARG A 102 -6.90 6.73 3.80
N SER A 103 -7.12 5.72 2.97
CA SER A 103 -7.56 5.91 1.58
C SER A 103 -8.95 6.58 1.48
N LEU A 104 -9.90 6.20 2.37
CA LEU A 104 -11.19 6.87 2.44
C LEU A 104 -11.06 8.33 2.90
N TYR A 105 -10.17 8.61 3.85
CA TYR A 105 -9.88 9.97 4.29
C TYR A 105 -9.30 10.82 3.16
N TYR A 106 -8.36 10.28 2.37
CA TYR A 106 -7.80 10.98 1.21
C TYR A 106 -8.85 11.30 0.16
N TRP A 107 -9.71 10.34 -0.17
CA TRP A 107 -10.85 10.58 -1.04
C TRP A 107 -11.74 11.70 -0.50
N ALA A 108 -12.11 11.67 0.77
CA ALA A 108 -12.98 12.69 1.39
C ALA A 108 -12.35 14.09 1.35
N CYS A 109 -11.04 14.16 1.55
CA CYS A 109 -10.28 15.40 1.45
C CYS A 109 -10.29 15.95 0.01
N LEU A 110 -10.04 15.10 -0.99
CA LEU A 110 -10.08 15.49 -2.41
C LEU A 110 -11.48 15.95 -2.81
N TYR A 111 -12.49 15.18 -2.45
CA TYR A 111 -13.89 15.53 -2.74
C TYR A 111 -14.27 16.87 -2.11
N SER A 112 -13.95 17.06 -0.84
CA SER A 112 -14.17 18.33 -0.14
C SER A 112 -13.44 19.50 -0.80
N SER A 113 -12.19 19.29 -1.25
CA SER A 113 -11.37 20.33 -1.89
C SER A 113 -11.85 20.74 -3.28
N SER A 114 -12.64 19.90 -3.94
CA SER A 114 -13.25 20.22 -5.25
C SER A 114 -14.28 21.36 -5.17
N LEU A 115 -14.85 21.59 -3.96
CA LEU A 115 -15.81 22.68 -3.74
C LEU A 115 -15.09 23.98 -3.42
N LYS A 116 -15.18 24.97 -4.30
CA LYS A 116 -14.65 26.31 -4.07
C LYS A 116 -15.49 27.07 -3.03
N ALA A 117 -14.85 27.97 -2.28
CA ALA A 117 -15.55 28.83 -1.35
C ALA A 117 -16.72 29.57 -2.01
N ALA A 118 -17.87 29.62 -1.31
CA ALA A 118 -19.12 30.22 -1.81
C ALA A 118 -19.79 29.53 -3.01
N SER A 119 -19.32 28.32 -3.40
CA SER A 119 -19.97 27.52 -4.47
C SER A 119 -21.10 26.66 -3.89
N ASN A 120 -22.04 26.26 -4.76
CA ASN A 120 -23.11 25.33 -4.41
C ASN A 120 -22.58 23.89 -4.43
N TYR A 121 -23.14 23.00 -3.61
CA TYR A 121 -22.82 21.56 -3.59
C TYR A 121 -22.98 20.86 -4.95
N LYS A 122 -23.78 21.40 -5.86
CA LYS A 122 -23.87 20.94 -7.25
C LYS A 122 -22.56 21.09 -8.05
N ALA A 123 -21.62 21.87 -7.53
CA ALA A 123 -20.31 22.06 -8.15
C ALA A 123 -19.26 21.01 -7.67
N LEU A 124 -19.63 20.13 -6.73
CA LEU A 124 -18.82 18.97 -6.41
C LEU A 124 -18.66 18.08 -7.64
N VAL A 125 -17.48 17.53 -7.82
CA VAL A 125 -17.15 16.67 -8.96
C VAL A 125 -16.79 15.26 -8.50
N PRO A 126 -17.04 14.23 -9.31
CA PRO A 126 -16.65 12.87 -8.99
C PRO A 126 -15.14 12.76 -8.70
N CYS A 127 -14.79 12.01 -7.65
CA CYS A 127 -13.41 11.73 -7.28
C CYS A 127 -13.16 10.21 -7.31
N ILE A 128 -12.15 9.80 -8.06
CA ILE A 128 -11.75 8.41 -8.22
C ILE A 128 -10.38 8.24 -7.60
N CYS A 129 -10.25 7.39 -6.57
CA CYS A 129 -8.97 7.07 -5.95
C CYS A 129 -8.51 5.69 -6.37
N ILE A 130 -7.37 5.60 -7.03
CA ILE A 130 -6.72 4.38 -7.49
C ILE A 130 -5.58 4.07 -6.53
N ASN A 131 -5.67 2.94 -5.85
CA ASN A 131 -4.73 2.51 -4.82
C ASN A 131 -3.97 1.28 -5.32
N ILE A 132 -2.71 1.42 -5.69
CA ILE A 132 -1.82 0.34 -6.12
C ILE A 132 -1.07 -0.17 -4.90
N LEU A 133 -1.33 -1.42 -4.49
CA LEU A 133 -0.88 -1.98 -3.23
C LEU A 133 0.11 -3.12 -3.46
N ASN A 134 1.28 -3.04 -2.84
CA ASN A 134 2.24 -4.17 -2.80
C ASN A 134 2.00 -5.11 -1.61
N PHE A 135 0.79 -5.10 -1.05
CA PHE A 135 0.33 -5.98 0.01
C PHE A 135 -1.12 -6.42 -0.21
N THR A 136 -1.57 -7.41 0.57
CA THR A 136 -2.96 -7.89 0.53
C THR A 136 -3.82 -7.13 1.53
N LEU A 137 -4.84 -6.42 1.07
CA LEU A 137 -5.78 -5.64 1.88
C LEU A 137 -7.13 -6.36 2.05
N PHE A 138 -7.57 -7.12 1.05
CA PHE A 138 -8.85 -7.83 1.03
C PHE A 138 -8.60 -9.34 1.00
N GLU A 139 -8.29 -9.95 2.14
CA GLU A 139 -7.92 -11.38 2.26
C GLU A 139 -8.93 -12.34 1.64
N LYS A 140 -10.23 -12.04 1.76
CA LYS A 140 -11.31 -12.89 1.23
C LYS A 140 -11.49 -12.81 -0.28
N LYS A 141 -10.84 -11.88 -0.97
CA LYS A 141 -10.92 -11.71 -2.43
C LYS A 141 -9.66 -12.27 -3.09
N ALA A 142 -9.83 -13.21 -4.01
CA ALA A 142 -8.71 -13.79 -4.76
C ALA A 142 -8.27 -12.94 -5.95
N HIS A 143 -9.14 -12.07 -6.48
CA HIS A 143 -8.85 -11.21 -7.62
C HIS A 143 -8.02 -9.99 -7.23
N PRO A 144 -7.02 -9.57 -8.03
CA PRO A 144 -6.16 -8.44 -7.72
C PRO A 144 -6.86 -7.07 -7.79
N PHE A 145 -8.02 -6.98 -8.40
CA PHE A 145 -8.75 -5.74 -8.64
C PHE A 145 -10.03 -5.69 -7.79
N THR A 146 -10.23 -4.59 -7.06
CA THR A 146 -11.43 -4.38 -6.23
C THR A 146 -11.89 -2.95 -6.38
N THR A 147 -13.15 -2.74 -6.76
CA THR A 147 -13.81 -1.43 -6.74
C THR A 147 -14.73 -1.36 -5.51
N ILE A 148 -14.65 -0.25 -4.79
CA ILE A 148 -15.56 0.13 -3.70
C ILE A 148 -16.34 1.34 -4.16
N ILE A 149 -17.66 1.23 -4.10
CA ILE A 149 -18.63 2.27 -4.48
C ILE A 149 -19.64 2.47 -3.36
N LEU A 150 -20.47 3.49 -3.48
CA LEU A 150 -21.54 3.79 -2.54
C LEU A 150 -22.87 3.31 -3.12
N ASP A 151 -23.39 2.21 -2.57
CA ASP A 151 -24.64 1.57 -3.01
C ASP A 151 -25.66 1.51 -1.89
N ASP A 152 -26.93 1.54 -2.26
CA ASP A 152 -28.04 1.19 -1.36
C ASP A 152 -28.05 -0.33 -1.12
N PRO A 153 -28.00 -0.82 0.12
CA PRO A 153 -27.92 -2.26 0.40
C PRO A 153 -29.20 -3.04 0.11
N GLU A 154 -30.34 -2.37 -0.05
CA GLU A 154 -31.65 -3.01 -0.32
C GLU A 154 -31.93 -3.08 -1.81
N THR A 155 -31.69 -1.95 -2.54
CA THR A 155 -32.01 -1.86 -3.97
C THR A 155 -30.84 -2.22 -4.87
N HIS A 156 -29.60 -2.24 -4.33
CA HIS A 156 -28.35 -2.34 -5.08
C HIS A 156 -28.15 -1.25 -6.13
N GLU A 157 -28.84 -0.14 -5.97
CA GLU A 157 -28.66 1.02 -6.81
C GLU A 157 -27.53 1.91 -6.28
N ARG A 158 -26.69 2.38 -7.16
CA ARG A 158 -25.58 3.27 -6.80
C ARG A 158 -26.15 4.62 -6.33
N PHE A 159 -25.97 4.92 -5.03
CA PHE A 159 -26.49 6.13 -4.41
C PHE A 159 -25.94 7.40 -5.08
N LEU A 160 -24.62 7.42 -5.36
CA LEU A 160 -23.94 8.54 -5.98
C LEU A 160 -22.69 8.03 -6.73
N LYS A 161 -22.46 8.56 -7.93
CA LYS A 161 -21.28 8.19 -8.75
C LYS A 161 -20.00 8.94 -8.36
N ASP A 162 -20.08 9.87 -7.42
CA ASP A 162 -18.95 10.71 -7.03
C ASP A 162 -17.85 9.95 -6.28
N LEU A 163 -18.18 8.79 -5.68
CA LEU A 163 -17.23 7.94 -4.98
C LEU A 163 -16.91 6.68 -5.80
N SER A 164 -15.65 6.54 -6.18
CA SER A 164 -15.05 5.30 -6.65
C SER A 164 -13.67 5.13 -6.03
N MET A 165 -13.46 4.01 -5.33
CA MET A 165 -12.15 3.65 -4.80
C MET A 165 -11.72 2.32 -5.41
N ILE A 166 -10.67 2.35 -6.20
CA ILE A 166 -10.14 1.20 -6.91
C ILE A 166 -8.88 0.74 -6.19
N TYR A 167 -8.80 -0.55 -5.91
CA TYR A 167 -7.64 -1.17 -5.28
C TYR A 167 -7.06 -2.22 -6.22
N ILE A 168 -5.75 -2.12 -6.47
CA ILE A 168 -4.97 -3.05 -7.27
C ILE A 168 -3.96 -3.71 -6.33
N GLU A 169 -4.20 -4.96 -5.95
CA GLU A 169 -3.37 -5.71 -5.01
C GLU A 169 -2.35 -6.55 -5.78
N LEU A 170 -1.15 -6.02 -6.00
CA LEU A 170 -0.09 -6.66 -6.79
C LEU A 170 0.27 -8.10 -6.35
N PRO A 171 0.28 -8.45 -5.04
CA PRO A 171 0.58 -9.82 -4.61
C PRO A 171 -0.40 -10.89 -5.10
N LYS A 172 -1.63 -10.49 -5.47
CA LYS A 172 -2.66 -11.42 -5.99
C LYS A 172 -2.55 -11.69 -7.49
N PHE A 173 -1.67 -11.00 -8.18
CA PHE A 173 -1.44 -11.23 -9.59
C PHE A 173 -0.92 -12.65 -9.83
N LYS A 174 -1.53 -13.35 -10.78
CA LYS A 174 -1.13 -14.68 -11.22
C LYS A 174 -0.63 -14.60 -12.64
N LYS A 175 0.60 -15.05 -12.87
CA LYS A 175 1.18 -15.14 -14.21
C LYS A 175 0.37 -16.10 -15.07
N LYS A 176 0.12 -15.73 -16.31
CA LYS A 176 -0.53 -16.53 -17.33
C LYS A 176 -0.05 -16.08 -18.72
N PRO A 177 -0.28 -16.89 -19.78
CA PRO A 177 0.08 -16.50 -21.14
C PRO A 177 -0.55 -15.14 -21.51
N LYS A 178 0.19 -14.29 -22.21
CA LYS A 178 -0.26 -12.95 -22.62
C LYS A 178 -1.63 -12.97 -23.34
N ALA A 179 -1.84 -13.97 -24.20
CA ALA A 179 -3.10 -14.12 -24.96
C ALA A 179 -4.35 -14.30 -24.07
N GLU A 180 -4.16 -14.73 -22.83
CA GLU A 180 -5.23 -14.92 -21.84
C GLU A 180 -5.38 -13.73 -20.89
N MET A 181 -4.52 -12.70 -21.04
CA MET A 181 -4.53 -11.52 -20.16
C MET A 181 -5.39 -10.41 -20.75
N SER A 182 -6.24 -9.84 -19.90
CA SER A 182 -6.86 -8.54 -20.18
C SER A 182 -5.80 -7.42 -20.20
N LYS A 183 -6.16 -6.26 -20.74
CA LYS A 183 -5.27 -5.09 -20.69
C LYS A 183 -4.94 -4.67 -19.27
N ILE A 184 -5.92 -4.69 -18.35
CA ILE A 184 -5.72 -4.39 -16.94
C ILE A 184 -4.70 -5.35 -16.29
N GLU A 185 -4.81 -6.64 -16.58
CA GLU A 185 -3.86 -7.63 -16.04
C GLU A 185 -2.43 -7.41 -16.57
N ARG A 186 -2.28 -6.96 -17.80
CA ARG A 186 -0.96 -6.59 -18.34
C ARG A 186 -0.40 -5.34 -17.64
N TRP A 187 -1.23 -4.34 -17.34
CA TRP A 187 -0.83 -3.20 -16.53
C TRP A 187 -0.41 -3.62 -15.13
N ILE A 188 -1.17 -4.51 -14.49
CA ILE A 188 -0.81 -5.07 -13.18
C ILE A 188 0.53 -5.81 -13.24
N ALA A 189 0.79 -6.56 -14.32
CA ALA A 189 2.08 -7.23 -14.52
C ALA A 189 3.24 -6.24 -14.65
N LEU A 190 3.07 -5.14 -15.39
CA LEU A 190 4.09 -4.09 -15.52
C LEU A 190 4.41 -3.43 -14.16
N LEU A 191 3.38 -3.19 -13.35
CA LEU A 191 3.52 -2.61 -12.01
C LEU A 191 4.14 -3.59 -11.00
N ASN A 192 4.08 -4.89 -11.24
CA ASN A 192 4.47 -5.91 -10.27
C ASN A 192 5.98 -6.17 -10.28
N ASP A 193 6.64 -5.95 -9.16
CA ASP A 193 8.08 -6.17 -9.00
C ASP A 193 8.51 -7.66 -9.07
N LYS A 194 7.54 -8.60 -8.92
CA LYS A 194 7.79 -10.05 -9.03
C LYS A 194 7.77 -10.56 -10.49
N VAL A 195 7.40 -9.71 -11.44
CA VAL A 195 7.45 -9.99 -12.87
C VAL A 195 8.80 -9.51 -13.40
N SER A 196 9.54 -10.38 -14.07
CA SER A 196 10.86 -10.02 -14.63
C SER A 196 10.72 -8.98 -15.75
N TYR A 197 11.82 -8.26 -16.04
CA TYR A 197 11.80 -7.25 -17.09
C TYR A 197 11.49 -7.86 -18.46
N GLU A 198 12.01 -9.04 -18.75
CA GLU A 198 11.77 -9.78 -19.99
C GLU A 198 10.29 -10.19 -20.14
N GLU A 199 9.65 -10.63 -19.05
CA GLU A 199 8.20 -10.90 -19.05
C GLU A 199 7.39 -9.60 -19.26
N LYS A 200 7.83 -8.49 -18.66
CA LYS A 200 7.18 -7.18 -18.88
C LYS A 200 7.27 -6.75 -20.34
N GLU A 201 8.42 -6.96 -21.01
CA GLU A 201 8.57 -6.71 -22.44
C GLU A 201 7.61 -7.57 -23.27
N GLU A 202 7.47 -8.87 -22.95
CA GLU A 202 6.51 -9.75 -23.61
C GLU A 202 5.06 -9.24 -23.44
N TYR A 203 4.67 -8.85 -22.22
CA TYR A 203 3.32 -8.36 -21.95
C TYR A 203 3.05 -6.99 -22.60
N ALA A 204 4.05 -6.14 -22.73
CA ALA A 204 3.98 -4.85 -23.39
C ALA A 204 3.96 -4.95 -24.94
N MET A 205 4.44 -6.07 -25.51
CA MET A 205 4.52 -6.24 -26.97
C MET A 205 3.19 -5.95 -27.67
N ASN A 206 3.22 -5.17 -28.76
CA ASN A 206 2.06 -4.70 -29.51
C ASN A 206 1.12 -3.75 -28.74
N ASP A 207 1.62 -3.14 -27.66
CA ASP A 207 0.96 -2.05 -26.95
C ASP A 207 1.96 -0.88 -26.79
N GLN A 208 1.70 0.21 -27.52
CA GLN A 208 2.66 1.31 -27.60
C GLN A 208 2.84 1.99 -26.24
N ALA A 209 1.77 2.22 -25.48
CA ALA A 209 1.85 2.87 -24.19
C ALA A 209 2.65 2.03 -23.19
N MET A 210 2.38 0.73 -23.10
CA MET A 210 3.13 -0.19 -22.23
C MET A 210 4.61 -0.28 -22.64
N THR A 211 4.90 -0.30 -23.95
CA THR A 211 6.28 -0.28 -24.46
C THR A 211 6.99 1.03 -24.08
N ASP A 212 6.30 2.16 -24.15
CA ASP A 212 6.87 3.45 -23.81
C ASP A 212 7.09 3.62 -22.30
N VAL A 213 6.30 2.95 -21.45
CA VAL A 213 6.60 2.82 -20.02
C VAL A 213 7.96 2.15 -19.80
N LEU A 214 8.24 1.05 -20.49
CA LEU A 214 9.54 0.36 -20.36
C LEU A 214 10.71 1.20 -20.91
N LYS A 215 10.52 1.93 -22.01
CA LYS A 215 11.52 2.89 -22.52
C LYS A 215 11.79 4.03 -21.56
N ALA A 216 10.79 4.43 -20.75
CA ALA A 216 10.98 5.45 -19.73
C ALA A 216 11.96 5.01 -18.64
N TYR A 217 12.17 3.71 -18.41
CA TYR A 217 13.17 3.19 -17.48
C TYR A 217 14.60 3.58 -17.92
N ASP A 218 14.92 3.45 -19.21
CA ASP A 218 16.25 3.83 -19.72
C ASP A 218 16.46 5.34 -19.63
N GLN A 219 15.43 6.14 -19.95
CA GLN A 219 15.47 7.60 -19.78
C GLN A 219 15.67 8.01 -18.32
N PHE A 220 14.94 7.38 -17.41
CA PHE A 220 15.08 7.60 -15.96
C PHE A 220 16.49 7.24 -15.49
N PHE A 221 16.98 6.08 -15.89
CA PHE A 221 18.28 5.56 -15.45
C PHE A 221 19.45 6.40 -15.98
N SER A 222 19.29 7.03 -17.14
CA SER A 222 20.33 7.90 -17.76
C SER A 222 20.51 9.22 -17.01
N ASP A 223 19.50 9.68 -16.22
CA ASP A 223 19.59 10.90 -15.42
C ASP A 223 20.16 10.61 -14.02
N PRO A 224 21.38 11.08 -13.69
CA PRO A 224 22.01 10.81 -12.40
C PRO A 224 21.24 11.40 -11.21
N ALA A 225 20.54 12.53 -11.38
CA ALA A 225 19.83 13.20 -10.29
C ALA A 225 18.60 12.39 -9.87
N VAL A 226 17.74 11.98 -10.82
CA VAL A 226 16.55 11.14 -10.53
C VAL A 226 16.96 9.75 -10.05
N ARG A 227 18.03 9.16 -10.62
CA ARG A 227 18.57 7.88 -10.13
C ARG A 227 19.03 7.96 -8.68
N HIS A 228 19.69 9.06 -8.28
CA HIS A 228 20.08 9.28 -6.89
C HIS A 228 18.86 9.39 -5.96
N MET A 229 17.80 10.08 -6.38
CA MET A 229 16.54 10.16 -5.62
C MET A 229 15.91 8.77 -5.46
N TYR A 230 15.86 7.98 -6.52
CA TYR A 230 15.38 6.59 -6.49
C TYR A 230 16.15 5.75 -5.47
N LEU A 231 17.48 5.77 -5.53
CA LEU A 231 18.33 5.00 -4.61
C LEU A 231 18.12 5.41 -3.15
N ARG A 232 17.99 6.70 -2.86
CA ARG A 232 17.67 7.20 -1.52
C ARG A 232 16.32 6.67 -1.02
N ARG A 233 15.33 6.59 -1.91
CA ARG A 233 14.01 6.06 -1.57
C ARG A 233 14.06 4.56 -1.30
N GLU A 234 14.79 3.80 -2.12
CA GLU A 234 15.00 2.37 -1.89
C GLU A 234 15.75 2.08 -0.58
N MET A 235 16.77 2.86 -0.24
CA MET A 235 17.45 2.76 1.05
C MET A 235 16.48 3.02 2.22
N ALA A 236 15.72 4.10 2.17
CA ALA A 236 14.73 4.41 3.22
C ALA A 236 13.67 3.30 3.37
N ARG A 237 13.28 2.66 2.25
CA ARG A 237 12.39 1.51 2.26
C ARG A 237 13.01 0.30 2.96
N MET A 238 14.25 -0.04 2.62
CA MET A 238 14.98 -1.15 3.25
C MET A 238 15.14 -0.92 4.75
N ASP A 239 15.50 0.29 5.17
CA ASP A 239 15.62 0.67 6.58
C ASP A 239 14.28 0.51 7.32
N TYR A 240 13.18 0.89 6.68
CA TYR A 240 11.85 0.72 7.24
C TYR A 240 11.46 -0.77 7.37
N GLU A 241 11.70 -1.59 6.34
CA GLU A 241 11.45 -3.04 6.36
C GLU A 241 12.20 -3.71 7.52
N VAL A 242 13.51 -3.44 7.65
CA VAL A 242 14.33 -3.96 8.76
C VAL A 242 13.81 -3.49 10.12
N ALA A 243 13.40 -2.23 10.23
CA ALA A 243 12.85 -1.72 11.48
C ALA A 243 11.51 -2.38 11.86
N MET A 244 10.67 -2.70 10.89
CA MET A 244 9.40 -3.41 11.10
C MET A 244 9.63 -4.87 11.51
N GLU A 245 10.50 -5.61 10.82
CA GLU A 245 10.88 -6.98 11.19
C GLU A 245 11.41 -7.06 12.63
N ASN A 246 12.29 -6.11 13.00
CA ASN A 246 12.81 -6.05 14.38
C ASN A 246 11.70 -5.76 15.40
N ARG A 247 10.74 -4.90 15.10
CA ARG A 247 9.60 -4.61 15.98
C ARG A 247 8.70 -5.83 16.16
N GLU A 248 8.45 -6.57 15.09
CA GLU A 248 7.66 -7.79 15.10
C GLU A 248 8.33 -8.86 15.96
N ALA A 249 9.62 -9.12 15.75
CA ALA A 249 10.39 -10.07 16.55
C ALA A 249 10.41 -9.71 18.05
N ILE A 250 10.59 -8.42 18.40
CA ILE A 250 10.50 -7.94 19.79
C ILE A 250 9.08 -8.13 20.35
N GLY A 251 8.06 -7.88 19.52
CA GLY A 251 6.66 -8.06 19.90
C GLY A 251 6.32 -9.52 20.19
N GLU A 252 6.76 -10.44 19.34
CA GLU A 252 6.61 -11.89 19.52
C GLU A 252 7.31 -12.38 20.78
N GLU A 253 8.56 -11.97 21.00
CA GLU A 253 9.30 -12.34 22.21
C GLU A 253 8.59 -11.87 23.49
N ARG A 254 8.12 -10.62 23.50
CA ARG A 254 7.35 -10.08 24.62
C ARG A 254 6.02 -10.82 24.81
N GLY A 255 5.31 -11.10 23.71
CA GLY A 255 4.06 -11.85 23.72
C GLY A 255 4.23 -13.25 24.29
N LEU A 256 5.29 -13.96 23.87
CA LEU A 256 5.62 -15.29 24.37
C LEU A 256 5.94 -15.26 25.88
N LYS A 257 6.80 -14.31 26.32
CA LYS A 257 7.13 -14.15 27.76
C LYS A 257 5.88 -13.87 28.60
N LEU A 258 4.99 -12.99 28.14
CA LEU A 258 3.73 -12.68 28.81
C LEU A 258 2.77 -13.89 28.82
N GLY A 259 2.70 -14.63 27.72
CA GLY A 259 1.89 -15.84 27.62
C GLY A 259 2.35 -16.91 28.60
N ILE A 260 3.66 -17.19 28.65
CA ILE A 260 4.25 -18.14 29.62
C ILE A 260 3.94 -17.69 31.05
N LYS A 261 4.20 -16.42 31.38
CA LYS A 261 3.93 -15.86 32.73
C LYS A 261 2.48 -16.05 33.14
N LYS A 262 1.53 -15.72 32.26
CA LYS A 262 0.08 -15.89 32.52
C LYS A 262 -0.30 -17.36 32.71
N THR A 263 0.22 -18.25 31.90
CA THR A 263 -0.07 -19.68 31.98
C THR A 263 0.48 -20.28 33.31
N LEU A 264 1.71 -19.96 33.68
CA LEU A 264 2.30 -20.38 34.94
C LEU A 264 1.49 -19.85 36.14
N GLU A 265 1.05 -18.58 36.11
CA GLU A 265 0.20 -17.99 37.13
C GLU A 265 -1.15 -18.71 37.25
N GLN A 266 -1.80 -19.01 36.14
CA GLN A 266 -3.07 -19.76 36.14
C GLN A 266 -2.89 -21.19 36.67
N CYS A 267 -1.82 -21.90 36.27
CA CYS A 267 -1.52 -23.22 36.78
C CYS A 267 -1.21 -23.20 38.29
N ALA A 268 -0.47 -22.22 38.75
CA ALA A 268 -0.17 -22.06 40.20
C ALA A 268 -1.47 -21.81 41.00
N LEU A 269 -2.36 -20.93 40.46
CA LEU A 269 -3.65 -20.68 41.06
C LEU A 269 -4.54 -21.94 41.15
N ALA A 270 -4.57 -22.72 40.07
CA ALA A 270 -5.33 -23.97 40.03
C ALA A 270 -4.80 -24.98 41.09
N CYS A 271 -3.48 -25.16 41.18
CA CYS A 271 -2.86 -26.05 42.15
C CYS A 271 -3.19 -25.65 43.62
N ILE A 272 -3.18 -24.34 43.91
CA ILE A 272 -3.50 -23.85 45.26
C ILE A 272 -5.01 -24.09 45.57
N LYS A 273 -5.91 -23.88 44.59
CA LYS A 273 -7.34 -24.18 44.76
C LYS A 273 -7.62 -25.66 45.00
N GLU A 274 -6.82 -26.56 44.45
CA GLU A 274 -6.87 -28.01 44.70
C GLU A 274 -6.23 -28.42 46.04
N GLY A 275 -5.84 -27.45 46.88
CA GLY A 275 -5.35 -27.70 48.23
C GLY A 275 -3.85 -27.94 48.32
N ILE A 276 -3.08 -27.70 47.27
CA ILE A 276 -1.63 -27.81 47.35
C ILE A 276 -1.05 -26.60 48.10
N PRO A 277 -0.20 -26.78 49.13
CA PRO A 277 0.40 -25.67 49.89
C PRO A 277 1.13 -24.68 49.00
N LYS A 278 0.90 -23.35 49.21
CA LYS A 278 1.42 -22.25 48.38
C LYS A 278 2.94 -22.34 48.18
N GLU A 279 3.68 -22.61 49.27
CA GLU A 279 5.16 -22.71 49.25
C GLU A 279 5.63 -23.84 48.33
N LYS A 280 4.89 -24.95 48.28
CA LYS A 280 5.19 -26.08 47.38
C LYS A 280 4.91 -25.72 45.94
N VAL A 281 3.82 -25.00 45.67
CA VAL A 281 3.45 -24.53 44.33
C VAL A 281 4.49 -23.54 43.77
N PHE A 282 4.86 -22.52 44.57
CA PHE A 282 5.87 -21.54 44.18
C PHE A 282 7.23 -22.19 43.85
N LYS A 283 7.63 -23.20 44.65
CA LYS A 283 8.82 -23.96 44.37
C LYS A 283 8.73 -24.84 43.15
N MET A 284 7.58 -25.47 42.89
CA MET A 284 7.30 -26.28 41.70
C MET A 284 7.43 -25.46 40.40
N PHE A 285 6.87 -24.26 40.37
CA PHE A 285 6.90 -23.37 39.23
C PHE A 285 8.12 -22.46 39.17
N LYS A 286 9.08 -22.63 40.15
CA LYS A 286 10.30 -21.84 40.23
C LYS A 286 10.06 -20.33 40.17
N MET A 287 9.03 -19.88 40.87
CA MET A 287 8.67 -18.46 40.88
C MET A 287 9.72 -17.66 41.66
N SER A 288 10.12 -16.52 41.13
CA SER A 288 10.98 -15.56 41.81
C SER A 288 10.24 -14.85 42.95
N ASP A 289 10.97 -14.26 43.89
CA ASP A 289 10.40 -13.51 45.03
C ASP A 289 9.46 -12.39 44.56
N GLN A 290 9.80 -11.71 43.43
CA GLN A 290 8.94 -10.68 42.84
C GLN A 290 7.64 -11.27 42.28
N GLU A 291 7.70 -12.41 41.60
CA GLU A 291 6.54 -13.09 41.05
C GLU A 291 5.62 -13.63 42.14
N ILE A 292 6.20 -14.13 43.25
CA ILE A 292 5.46 -14.55 44.43
C ILE A 292 4.75 -13.36 45.07
N SER A 293 5.43 -12.23 45.23
CA SER A 293 4.83 -10.99 45.76
C SER A 293 3.71 -10.49 44.92
N ASP A 294 3.89 -10.42 43.57
CA ASP A 294 2.90 -10.01 42.61
C ASP A 294 1.66 -10.94 42.67
N PHE A 295 1.89 -12.25 42.71
CA PHE A 295 0.84 -13.26 42.79
C PHE A 295 0.01 -13.11 44.07
N LEU A 296 0.67 -13.02 45.26
CA LEU A 296 -0.03 -12.84 46.54
C LEU A 296 -0.80 -11.52 46.64
N ASN A 297 -0.25 -10.46 46.04
CA ASN A 297 -0.95 -9.19 45.99
C ASN A 297 -2.20 -9.23 45.09
N LYS A 298 -2.15 -9.99 43.99
CA LYS A 298 -3.25 -10.14 43.04
C LYS A 298 -4.38 -11.03 43.55
N TYR A 299 -4.03 -12.04 44.34
CA TYR A 299 -4.95 -13.05 44.87
C TYR A 299 -4.96 -13.05 46.39
N LYS A 300 -5.26 -11.90 46.99
CA LYS A 300 -5.25 -11.70 48.46
C LYS A 300 -6.28 -12.53 49.25
N ASP A 301 -7.32 -13.01 48.56
CA ASP A 301 -8.44 -13.74 49.14
C ASP A 301 -8.29 -15.29 49.02
N LEU A 302 -7.10 -15.76 48.68
CA LEU A 302 -6.79 -17.17 48.53
C LEU A 302 -6.24 -17.80 49.79
#